data_9484a89aa0ff6dd721ee4135d85e65e6
#
_entry.id   9484a89aa0ff6dd721ee4135d85e65e6
#
_cell.length_a   1.000
_cell.length_b   1.000
_cell.length_c   1.000
_cell.angle_alpha   90.00
_cell.angle_beta   90.00
_cell.angle_gamma   90.00
#
_symmetry.space_group_name_H-M   'P 1'
#
loop_
_entity.id
_entity.type
_entity.pdbx_description
1 polymer ?
#
loop_
_entity_poly.entity_id
_entity_poly.type
_entity_poly.pdbx_seq_one_letter_code
_entity_poly.pdbx_strand_id
1 'polypeptide(L)'
;MDDLIKLVRTYRLTAGLAERLRLAEAIFHLIAPDLRAFVFNAIVPQAAEDVSQEVLISITKSLKTFEGSSNGEFWKWCYKIARRRIYDHIKKRDSDRLQPLPHEELLDLVDASEQAEPLTAADRHDLEYALNLLDSSKPECRGYLWNHYVIGFDYSEIAEEQNLNYDNVRMKIGRCLEEAKSLVA
;
A
#
# COMPACT_ATOMS: atom_id res chain seq x y z
N MET A 1 13.04 -20.35 -2.13
CA MET A 1 11.83 -19.48 -1.89
C MET A 1 10.76 -20.12 -1.01
N ASP A 2 10.76 -21.44 -0.80
CA ASP A 2 9.77 -22.14 0.05
C ASP A 2 9.94 -21.97 1.57
N ASP A 3 10.98 -21.25 1.99
CA ASP A 3 11.32 -21.20 3.41
C ASP A 3 10.56 -20.14 4.22
N LEU A 4 10.10 -19.04 3.58
CA LEU A 4 9.45 -17.94 4.31
C LEU A 4 8.11 -18.37 4.93
N ILE A 5 7.21 -18.97 4.16
CA ILE A 5 5.93 -19.44 4.69
C ILE A 5 6.09 -20.57 5.73
N LYS A 6 7.13 -21.40 5.59
CA LYS A 6 7.45 -22.42 6.59
C LYS A 6 7.88 -21.77 7.90
N LEU A 7 8.74 -20.72 7.86
CA LEU A 7 9.13 -19.96 9.05
C LEU A 7 7.93 -19.32 9.73
N VAL A 8 7.02 -18.70 8.95
CA VAL A 8 5.79 -18.07 9.47
C VAL A 8 4.89 -19.11 10.15
N ARG A 9 4.70 -20.27 9.54
CA ARG A 9 3.93 -21.37 10.14
C ARG A 9 4.58 -21.87 11.44
N THR A 10 5.88 -22.07 11.46
CA THR A 10 6.63 -22.50 12.64
C THR A 10 6.49 -21.46 13.75
N TYR A 11 6.66 -20.17 13.43
CA TYR A 11 6.46 -19.06 14.37
C TYR A 11 5.09 -19.12 15.06
N ARG A 12 4.02 -19.35 14.28
CA ARG A 12 2.63 -19.40 14.80
C ARG A 12 2.42 -20.56 15.77
N LEU A 13 3.05 -21.71 15.51
CA LEU A 13 2.91 -22.93 16.31
C LEU A 13 3.83 -22.95 17.53
N THR A 14 4.86 -22.12 17.56
CA THR A 14 5.86 -22.09 18.62
C THR A 14 5.29 -21.44 19.88
N ALA A 15 5.35 -22.15 21.02
CA ALA A 15 4.94 -21.64 22.33
C ALA A 15 6.04 -20.87 23.05
N GLY A 16 7.31 -21.27 22.87
CA GLY A 16 8.47 -20.71 23.56
C GLY A 16 8.81 -19.30 23.09
N LEU A 17 8.97 -18.34 24.04
CA LEU A 17 9.26 -16.94 23.71
C LEU A 17 10.59 -16.78 22.99
N ALA A 18 11.66 -17.42 23.50
CA ALA A 18 13.00 -17.31 22.92
C ALA A 18 13.06 -17.80 21.47
N GLU A 19 12.42 -18.92 21.18
CA GLU A 19 12.38 -19.48 19.83
C GLU A 19 11.51 -18.63 18.90
N ARG A 20 10.38 -18.09 19.39
CA ARG A 20 9.57 -17.14 18.59
C ARG A 20 10.33 -15.88 18.23
N LEU A 21 11.15 -15.35 19.13
CA LEU A 21 11.97 -14.17 18.83
C LEU A 21 12.98 -14.47 17.71
N ARG A 22 13.65 -15.63 17.75
CA ARG A 22 14.57 -16.06 16.69
C ARG A 22 13.87 -16.21 15.35
N LEU A 23 12.68 -16.82 15.33
CA LEU A 23 11.90 -17.00 14.11
C LEU A 23 11.40 -15.66 13.56
N ALA A 24 10.96 -14.75 14.43
CA ALA A 24 10.59 -13.40 14.03
C ALA A 24 11.77 -12.65 13.41
N GLU A 25 12.95 -12.73 14.02
CA GLU A 25 14.17 -12.12 13.49
C GLU A 25 14.53 -12.69 12.12
N ALA A 26 14.47 -14.01 11.92
CA ALA A 26 14.70 -14.64 10.63
C ALA A 26 13.69 -14.20 9.56
N ILE A 27 12.40 -14.09 9.92
CA ILE A 27 11.37 -13.58 9.02
C ILE A 27 11.67 -12.13 8.64
N PHE A 28 12.04 -11.28 9.61
CA PHE A 28 12.37 -9.88 9.34
C PHE A 28 13.56 -9.69 8.44
N HIS A 29 14.61 -10.46 8.62
CA HIS A 29 15.76 -10.40 7.70
C HIS A 29 15.37 -10.67 6.25
N LEU A 30 14.35 -11.51 6.04
CA LEU A 30 13.87 -11.82 4.70
C LEU A 30 12.94 -10.75 4.10
N ILE A 31 12.11 -10.09 4.93
CA ILE A 31 11.09 -9.16 4.42
C ILE A 31 11.46 -7.69 4.50
N ALA A 32 12.34 -7.31 5.44
CA ALA A 32 12.64 -5.91 5.69
C ALA A 32 13.25 -5.17 4.49
N PRO A 33 14.16 -5.75 3.69
CA PRO A 33 14.74 -5.04 2.53
C PRO A 33 13.66 -4.60 1.54
N ASP A 34 12.77 -5.51 1.14
CA ASP A 34 11.73 -5.25 0.14
C ASP A 34 10.68 -4.27 0.66
N LEU A 35 10.26 -4.43 1.93
CA LEU A 35 9.30 -3.51 2.54
C LEU A 35 9.89 -2.11 2.74
N ARG A 36 11.17 -2.00 3.10
CA ARG A 36 11.84 -0.69 3.17
C ARG A 36 11.92 -0.05 1.81
N ALA A 37 12.36 -0.77 0.78
CA ALA A 37 12.39 -0.27 -0.59
C ALA A 37 11.00 0.23 -1.02
N PHE A 38 9.95 -0.55 -0.74
CA PHE A 38 8.58 -0.15 -1.02
C PHE A 38 8.17 1.14 -0.31
N VAL A 39 8.48 1.30 0.99
CA VAL A 39 8.14 2.52 1.75
C VAL A 39 8.97 3.71 1.26
N PHE A 40 10.27 3.52 0.98
CA PHE A 40 11.15 4.59 0.48
C PHE A 40 10.74 5.10 -0.90
N ASN A 41 10.13 4.24 -1.73
CA ASN A 41 9.57 4.64 -3.01
C ASN A 41 8.19 5.33 -2.87
N ALA A 42 7.55 5.21 -1.70
CA ALA A 42 6.20 5.73 -1.47
C ALA A 42 6.14 7.11 -0.83
N ILE A 43 7.14 7.47 -0.05
CA ILE A 43 7.14 8.70 0.74
C ILE A 43 8.53 9.32 0.79
N VAL A 44 8.59 10.60 1.15
CA VAL A 44 9.86 11.34 1.24
C VAL A 44 10.86 10.64 2.18
N PRO A 45 12.16 10.59 1.82
CA PRO A 45 13.18 9.83 2.56
C PRO A 45 13.27 10.16 4.06
N GLN A 46 12.99 11.42 4.45
CA GLN A 46 13.04 11.86 5.84
C GLN A 46 12.03 11.14 6.75
N ALA A 47 10.91 10.69 6.19
CA ALA A 47 9.87 9.98 6.92
C ALA A 47 9.91 8.46 6.68
N ALA A 48 10.55 8.03 5.60
CA ALA A 48 10.50 6.65 5.15
C ALA A 48 11.09 5.65 6.18
N GLU A 49 12.13 6.05 6.92
CA GLU A 49 12.71 5.19 7.94
C GLU A 49 11.73 4.92 9.09
N ASP A 50 11.09 5.97 9.62
CA ASP A 50 10.14 5.85 10.72
C ASP A 50 8.92 5.02 10.29
N VAL A 51 8.38 5.29 9.10
CA VAL A 51 7.24 4.52 8.56
C VAL A 51 7.63 3.07 8.29
N SER A 52 8.84 2.81 7.80
CA SER A 52 9.34 1.43 7.61
C SER A 52 9.39 0.68 8.93
N GLN A 53 9.86 1.31 10.00
CA GLN A 53 9.86 0.73 11.34
C GLN A 53 8.44 0.46 11.85
N GLU A 54 7.51 1.39 11.64
CA GLU A 54 6.10 1.20 12.01
C GLU A 54 5.46 0.04 11.24
N VAL A 55 5.78 -0.14 9.96
CA VAL A 55 5.35 -1.29 9.15
C VAL A 55 5.84 -2.59 9.77
N LEU A 56 7.14 -2.71 10.02
CA LEU A 56 7.73 -3.92 10.60
C LEU A 56 7.15 -4.23 12.01
N ILE A 57 6.96 -3.23 12.85
CA ILE A 57 6.31 -3.39 14.17
C ILE A 57 4.86 -3.89 13.99
N SER A 58 4.13 -3.36 13.02
CA SER A 58 2.74 -3.75 12.76
C SER A 58 2.64 -5.19 12.28
N ILE A 59 3.54 -5.59 11.37
CA ILE A 59 3.65 -6.98 10.92
C ILE A 59 3.95 -7.90 12.11
N THR A 60 4.92 -7.53 12.98
CA THR A 60 5.25 -8.32 14.18
C THR A 60 4.05 -8.57 15.07
N LYS A 61 3.32 -7.51 15.38
CA LYS A 61 2.14 -7.58 16.26
C LYS A 61 1.05 -8.49 15.68
N SER A 62 0.92 -8.51 14.36
CA SER A 62 -0.12 -9.25 13.65
C SER A 62 0.33 -10.61 13.10
N LEU A 63 1.62 -10.96 13.20
CA LEU A 63 2.18 -12.17 12.58
C LEU A 63 1.50 -13.47 13.05
N LYS A 64 1.01 -13.50 14.29
CA LYS A 64 0.26 -14.65 14.83
C LYS A 64 -1.10 -14.84 14.20
N THR A 65 -1.73 -13.77 13.73
CA THR A 65 -3.09 -13.77 13.16
C THR A 65 -3.10 -14.02 11.66
N PHE A 66 -1.91 -14.09 11.03
CA PHE A 66 -1.84 -14.39 9.60
C PHE A 66 -2.29 -15.83 9.33
N GLU A 67 -3.28 -16.03 8.46
CA GLU A 67 -3.89 -17.34 8.16
C GLU A 67 -3.53 -17.91 6.78
N GLY A 68 -2.80 -17.16 5.97
CA GLY A 68 -2.42 -17.58 4.61
C GLY A 68 -1.53 -18.82 4.57
N SER A 69 -1.48 -19.45 3.42
CA SER A 69 -0.83 -20.74 3.20
C SER A 69 0.35 -20.71 2.23
N SER A 70 0.55 -19.60 1.54
CA SER A 70 1.61 -19.41 0.53
C SER A 70 2.47 -18.17 0.80
N ASN A 71 3.64 -18.13 0.18
CA ASN A 71 4.50 -16.94 0.22
C ASN A 71 3.82 -15.73 -0.42
N GLY A 72 3.10 -15.91 -1.53
CA GLY A 72 2.37 -14.84 -2.21
C GLY A 72 1.30 -14.21 -1.31
N GLU A 73 0.50 -15.02 -0.60
CA GLU A 73 -0.48 -14.53 0.37
C GLU A 73 0.19 -13.78 1.53
N PHE A 74 1.36 -14.24 1.98
CA PHE A 74 2.09 -13.58 3.04
C PHE A 74 2.65 -12.23 2.59
N TRP A 75 3.24 -12.15 1.39
CA TRP A 75 3.70 -10.88 0.83
C TRP A 75 2.55 -9.90 0.60
N LYS A 76 1.44 -10.38 0.03
CA LYS A 76 0.22 -9.60 -0.14
C LYS A 76 -0.26 -8.96 1.17
N TRP A 77 -0.27 -9.75 2.24
CA TRP A 77 -0.63 -9.29 3.56
C TRP A 77 0.38 -8.29 4.14
N CYS A 78 1.69 -8.50 3.96
CA CYS A 78 2.72 -7.56 4.37
C CYS A 78 2.59 -6.21 3.64
N TYR A 79 2.40 -6.23 2.31
CA TYR A 79 2.20 -5.01 1.54
C TYR A 79 0.89 -4.29 1.88
N LYS A 80 -0.17 -5.01 2.23
CA LYS A 80 -1.41 -4.40 2.72
C LYS A 80 -1.16 -3.60 4.01
N ILE A 81 -0.39 -4.14 4.94
CA ILE A 81 0.00 -3.44 6.17
C ILE A 81 0.88 -2.22 5.84
N ALA A 82 1.86 -2.37 4.94
CA ALA A 82 2.73 -1.28 4.54
C ALA A 82 1.94 -0.13 3.89
N ARG A 83 1.06 -0.42 2.94
CA ARG A 83 0.17 0.56 2.30
C ARG A 83 -0.66 1.33 3.32
N ARG A 84 -1.24 0.62 4.29
CA ARG A 84 -2.02 1.25 5.35
C ARG A 84 -1.18 2.24 6.17
N ARG A 85 0.05 1.89 6.55
CA ARG A 85 0.95 2.78 7.28
C ARG A 85 1.40 3.99 6.48
N ILE A 86 1.70 3.79 5.20
CA ILE A 86 2.00 4.88 4.26
C ILE A 86 0.82 5.85 4.19
N TYR A 87 -0.39 5.32 4.00
CA TYR A 87 -1.60 6.12 3.94
C TYR A 87 -1.85 6.91 5.23
N ASP A 88 -1.78 6.24 6.40
CA ASP A 88 -1.92 6.88 7.72
C ASP A 88 -0.92 8.04 7.88
N HIS A 89 0.33 7.85 7.41
CA HIS A 89 1.36 8.88 7.45
C HIS A 89 1.02 10.07 6.55
N ILE A 90 0.61 9.81 5.31
CA ILE A 90 0.23 10.86 4.34
C ILE A 90 -0.97 11.65 4.89
N LYS A 91 -2.01 10.98 5.35
CA LYS A 91 -3.21 11.61 5.91
C LYS A 91 -2.92 12.49 7.14
N LYS A 92 -2.04 12.04 8.02
CA LYS A 92 -1.62 12.81 9.20
C LYS A 92 -0.88 14.09 8.81
N ARG A 93 -0.16 14.05 7.69
CA ARG A 93 0.59 15.18 7.15
C ARG A 93 -0.29 16.16 6.37
N ASP A 94 -1.35 15.67 5.71
CA ASP A 94 -2.32 16.48 4.97
C ASP A 94 -3.19 17.35 5.89
N SER A 95 -3.32 17.00 7.17
CA SER A 95 -3.91 17.91 8.17
C SER A 95 -3.05 19.17 8.41
N ASP A 96 -1.77 19.16 8.01
CA ASP A 96 -0.83 20.26 8.23
C ASP A 96 -0.29 20.94 6.96
N ARG A 97 -0.30 20.33 5.78
CA ARG A 97 -0.02 20.95 4.46
C ARG A 97 -0.06 19.92 3.33
N LEU A 98 -0.93 20.16 2.34
CA LEU A 98 -0.88 19.52 1.02
C LEU A 98 0.41 19.92 0.28
N GLN A 99 1.40 19.04 0.25
CA GLN A 99 2.41 19.03 -0.80
C GLN A 99 2.27 17.70 -1.56
N PRO A 100 2.03 17.74 -2.88
CA PRO A 100 2.00 16.55 -3.71
C PRO A 100 3.38 15.86 -3.65
N LEU A 101 3.38 14.53 -3.60
CA LEU A 101 4.60 13.74 -3.82
C LEU A 101 5.16 14.06 -5.20
N PRO A 102 6.49 14.12 -5.36
CA PRO A 102 7.10 14.22 -6.67
C PRO A 102 6.61 13.05 -7.53
N HIS A 103 6.28 13.36 -8.73
CA HIS A 103 5.60 12.54 -9.72
C HIS A 103 6.28 11.22 -10.07
N GLU A 104 7.60 11.22 -10.23
CA GLU A 104 8.40 10.02 -10.54
C GLU A 104 8.28 8.94 -9.45
N GLU A 105 8.16 9.32 -8.18
CA GLU A 105 8.04 8.38 -7.05
C GLU A 105 6.67 7.69 -7.01
N LEU A 106 5.65 8.26 -7.63
CA LEU A 106 4.30 7.71 -7.76
C LEU A 106 4.24 6.51 -8.70
N LEU A 107 5.00 6.55 -9.76
CA LEU A 107 5.02 5.53 -10.80
C LEU A 107 5.72 4.26 -10.33
N ASP A 108 6.79 4.39 -9.57
CA ASP A 108 7.52 3.25 -9.00
C ASP A 108 6.66 2.45 -8.00
N LEU A 109 5.69 3.11 -7.34
CA LEU A 109 4.73 2.44 -6.46
C LEU A 109 3.73 1.55 -7.19
N VAL A 110 3.34 1.92 -8.40
CA VAL A 110 2.44 1.13 -9.24
C VAL A 110 3.15 -0.14 -9.71
N ASP A 111 4.46 -0.07 -9.99
CA ASP A 111 5.27 -1.22 -10.41
C ASP A 111 5.52 -2.22 -9.28
N ALA A 112 5.54 -1.78 -8.02
CA ALA A 112 5.75 -2.64 -6.87
C ALA A 112 4.51 -3.45 -6.47
N SER A 113 3.33 -3.17 -7.04
CA SER A 113 2.13 -3.94 -6.76
C SER A 113 1.98 -5.11 -7.75
N GLU A 114 2.38 -6.31 -7.39
CA GLU A 114 2.25 -7.56 -8.18
C GLU A 114 0.81 -7.94 -8.59
N GLN A 115 -0.17 -7.05 -8.47
CA GLN A 115 -1.59 -7.34 -8.73
C GLN A 115 -2.24 -6.51 -9.83
N ALA A 116 -1.59 -5.47 -10.32
CA ALA A 116 -1.99 -4.81 -11.55
C ALA A 116 -1.10 -5.38 -12.68
N GLU A 117 -1.69 -5.69 -13.83
CA GLU A 117 -0.88 -5.81 -15.04
C GLU A 117 0.02 -4.58 -15.10
N PRO A 118 1.33 -4.75 -15.35
CA PRO A 118 2.24 -3.62 -15.35
C PRO A 118 1.75 -2.59 -16.36
N LEU A 119 1.42 -1.40 -15.87
CA LEU A 119 1.04 -0.29 -16.72
C LEU A 119 2.17 -0.03 -17.72
N THR A 120 1.83 0.12 -18.99
CA THR A 120 2.82 0.53 -19.99
C THR A 120 3.31 1.95 -19.66
N ALA A 121 4.45 2.35 -20.21
CA ALA A 121 4.96 3.71 -20.04
C ALA A 121 3.96 4.78 -20.53
N ALA A 122 3.15 4.45 -21.55
CA ALA A 122 2.07 5.31 -22.04
C ALA A 122 0.93 5.41 -21.02
N ASP A 123 0.46 4.26 -20.47
CA ASP A 123 -0.60 4.23 -19.46
C ASP A 123 -0.22 5.01 -18.19
N ARG A 124 1.07 4.96 -17.81
CA ARG A 124 1.60 5.72 -16.67
C ARG A 124 1.54 7.21 -16.90
N HIS A 125 2.01 7.66 -18.07
CA HIS A 125 1.97 9.07 -18.43
C HIS A 125 0.52 9.60 -18.48
N ASP A 126 -0.42 8.81 -19.01
CA ASP A 126 -1.84 9.19 -19.10
C ASP A 126 -2.50 9.23 -17.71
N LEU A 127 -2.19 8.27 -16.84
CA LEU A 127 -2.66 8.26 -15.45
C LEU A 127 -2.17 9.49 -14.69
N GLU A 128 -0.92 9.83 -14.86
CA GLU A 128 -0.30 11.01 -14.26
C GLU A 128 -0.98 12.30 -14.69
N TYR A 129 -1.05 12.47 -15.97
CA TYR A 129 -1.69 13.65 -16.55
C TYR A 129 -3.13 13.80 -16.07
N ALA A 130 -3.89 12.70 -16.06
CA ALA A 130 -5.25 12.66 -15.54
C ALA A 130 -5.32 13.02 -14.05
N LEU A 131 -4.44 12.49 -13.20
CA LEU A 131 -4.40 12.80 -11.77
C LEU A 131 -4.07 14.28 -11.51
N ASN A 132 -3.17 14.88 -12.28
CA ASN A 132 -2.84 16.29 -12.18
C ASN A 132 -4.00 17.20 -12.61
N LEU A 133 -4.74 16.82 -13.67
CA LEU A 133 -5.95 17.54 -14.09
C LEU A 133 -7.06 17.42 -13.04
N LEU A 134 -7.24 16.25 -12.45
CA LEU A 134 -8.23 16.03 -11.40
C LEU A 134 -7.92 16.83 -10.13
N ASP A 135 -6.67 17.06 -9.80
CA ASP A 135 -6.25 17.86 -8.63
C ASP A 135 -6.82 19.29 -8.69
N SER A 136 -6.89 19.85 -9.89
CA SER A 136 -7.41 21.20 -10.13
C SER A 136 -8.94 21.27 -10.25
N SER A 137 -9.58 20.19 -10.75
CA SER A 137 -11.02 20.18 -11.08
C SER A 137 -11.88 19.45 -10.05
N LYS A 138 -11.40 18.29 -9.56
CA LYS A 138 -12.13 17.41 -8.64
C LYS A 138 -11.17 16.70 -7.69
N PRO A 139 -10.62 17.40 -6.69
CA PRO A 139 -9.59 16.84 -5.79
C PRO A 139 -10.06 15.58 -5.04
N GLU A 140 -11.35 15.43 -4.77
CA GLU A 140 -11.89 14.21 -4.16
C GLU A 140 -11.72 12.98 -5.07
N CYS A 141 -11.85 13.15 -6.40
CA CYS A 141 -11.67 12.06 -7.36
C CYS A 141 -10.22 11.57 -7.37
N ARG A 142 -9.26 12.48 -7.28
CA ARG A 142 -7.85 12.10 -7.14
C ARG A 142 -7.66 11.16 -5.94
N GLY A 143 -8.19 11.51 -4.78
CA GLY A 143 -8.08 10.70 -3.57
C GLY A 143 -8.66 9.29 -3.73
N TYR A 144 -9.83 9.15 -4.34
CA TYR A 144 -10.46 7.85 -4.58
C TYR A 144 -9.66 6.99 -5.57
N LEU A 145 -9.22 7.57 -6.70
CA LEU A 145 -8.42 6.86 -7.70
C LEU A 145 -7.05 6.48 -7.14
N TRP A 146 -6.42 7.39 -6.42
CA TRP A 146 -5.17 7.15 -5.72
C TRP A 146 -5.26 5.97 -4.76
N ASN A 147 -6.24 5.99 -3.85
CA ASN A 147 -6.40 4.95 -2.83
C ASN A 147 -6.66 3.58 -3.47
N HIS A 148 -7.43 3.53 -4.57
CA HIS A 148 -7.78 2.28 -5.20
C HIS A 148 -6.68 1.76 -6.13
N TYR A 149 -6.18 2.57 -7.07
CA TYR A 149 -5.26 2.12 -8.13
C TYR A 149 -3.79 2.19 -7.73
N VAL A 150 -3.40 3.13 -6.88
CA VAL A 150 -2.00 3.32 -6.46
C VAL A 150 -1.72 2.63 -5.13
N ILE A 151 -2.49 2.96 -4.09
CA ILE A 151 -2.34 2.32 -2.78
C ILE A 151 -2.85 0.88 -2.79
N GLY A 152 -3.83 0.56 -3.66
CA GLY A 152 -4.40 -0.78 -3.81
C GLY A 152 -5.39 -1.14 -2.70
N PHE A 153 -6.09 -0.15 -2.14
CA PHE A 153 -7.21 -0.42 -1.24
C PHE A 153 -8.39 -0.97 -2.04
N ASP A 154 -9.06 -1.98 -1.49
CA ASP A 154 -10.33 -2.42 -2.03
C ASP A 154 -11.47 -1.44 -1.66
N TYR A 155 -12.62 -1.60 -2.31
CA TYR A 155 -13.77 -0.71 -2.08
C TYR A 155 -14.28 -0.76 -0.64
N SER A 156 -14.15 -1.90 0.05
CA SER A 156 -14.55 -2.07 1.45
C SER A 156 -13.63 -1.29 2.38
N GLU A 157 -12.33 -1.33 2.13
CA GLU A 157 -11.32 -0.60 2.90
C GLU A 157 -11.50 0.92 2.75
N ILE A 158 -11.76 1.38 1.52
CA ILE A 158 -12.05 2.80 1.27
C ILE A 158 -13.39 3.21 1.90
N ALA A 159 -14.39 2.33 1.88
CA ALA A 159 -15.69 2.58 2.48
C ALA A 159 -15.57 2.75 4.00
N GLU A 160 -14.86 1.85 4.67
CA GLU A 160 -14.58 1.93 6.11
C GLU A 160 -13.83 3.22 6.46
N GLU A 161 -12.79 3.54 5.71
CA GLU A 161 -11.97 4.74 5.92
C GLU A 161 -12.76 6.05 5.78
N GLN A 162 -13.63 6.12 4.75
CA GLN A 162 -14.41 7.32 4.43
C GLN A 162 -15.77 7.34 5.14
N ASN A 163 -16.07 6.36 5.99
CA ASN A 163 -17.36 6.16 6.65
C ASN A 163 -18.52 6.17 5.63
N LEU A 164 -18.33 5.46 4.52
CA LEU A 164 -19.30 5.28 3.45
C LEU A 164 -19.66 3.81 3.32
N ASN A 165 -20.71 3.49 2.55
CA ASN A 165 -20.98 2.12 2.18
C ASN A 165 -20.21 1.72 0.91
N TYR A 166 -20.04 0.41 0.72
CA TYR A 166 -19.33 -0.20 -0.40
C TYR A 166 -19.83 0.28 -1.77
N ASP A 167 -21.15 0.30 -1.97
CA ASP A 167 -21.75 0.68 -3.25
C ASP A 167 -21.49 2.16 -3.58
N ASN A 168 -21.51 3.02 -2.58
CA ASN A 168 -21.21 4.44 -2.76
C ASN A 168 -19.77 4.65 -3.18
N VAL A 169 -18.81 3.93 -2.58
CA VAL A 169 -17.39 4.01 -2.97
C VAL A 169 -17.19 3.49 -4.38
N ARG A 170 -17.75 2.32 -4.71
CA ARG A 170 -17.68 1.74 -6.06
C ARG A 170 -18.23 2.71 -7.13
N MET A 171 -19.39 3.31 -6.88
CA MET A 171 -19.97 4.29 -7.80
C MET A 171 -19.12 5.56 -7.92
N LYS A 172 -18.57 6.06 -6.82
CA LYS A 172 -17.68 7.24 -6.82
C LYS A 172 -16.42 6.98 -7.62
N ILE A 173 -15.74 5.87 -7.38
CA ILE A 173 -14.53 5.48 -8.11
C ILE A 173 -14.83 5.32 -9.61
N GLY A 174 -15.93 4.66 -9.97
CA GLY A 174 -16.35 4.55 -11.37
C GLY A 174 -16.57 5.90 -12.03
N ARG A 175 -17.28 6.84 -11.38
CA ARG A 175 -17.50 8.20 -11.91
C ARG A 175 -16.18 8.98 -12.01
N CYS A 176 -15.32 8.86 -11.03
CA CYS A 176 -14.02 9.51 -11.05
C CYS A 176 -13.12 8.98 -12.17
N LEU A 177 -13.19 7.68 -12.45
CA LEU A 177 -12.46 7.08 -13.56
C LEU A 177 -12.97 7.58 -14.94
N GLU A 178 -14.29 7.67 -15.12
CA GLU A 178 -14.87 8.24 -16.36
C GLU A 178 -14.51 9.73 -16.54
N GLU A 179 -14.51 10.49 -15.45
CA GLU A 179 -14.04 11.88 -15.48
C GLU A 179 -12.56 11.95 -15.88
N ALA A 180 -11.69 11.14 -15.26
CA ALA A 180 -10.28 11.09 -15.60
C ALA A 180 -10.06 10.78 -17.08
N LYS A 181 -10.77 9.78 -17.62
CA LYS A 181 -10.72 9.45 -19.06
C LYS A 181 -11.15 10.60 -19.94
N SER A 182 -12.18 11.34 -19.55
CA SER A 182 -12.67 12.48 -20.33
C SER A 182 -11.72 13.67 -20.39
N LEU A 183 -10.80 13.77 -19.41
CA LEU A 183 -9.78 14.81 -19.36
C LEU A 183 -8.54 14.49 -20.21
N VAL A 184 -8.35 13.21 -20.55
CA VAL A 184 -7.18 12.72 -21.31
C VAL A 184 -7.54 12.46 -22.77
N ALA A 185 -8.84 12.33 -23.11
CA ALA A 185 -9.34 12.14 -24.48
C ALA A 185 -9.33 13.45 -25.27
#